data_e49c1eb35ef24d96d33404c2393e8caa
#
_entry.id   e49c1eb35ef24d96d33404c2393e8caa
#
_cell.length_a   1.000
_cell.length_b   1.000
_cell.length_c   1.000
_cell.angle_alpha   90.00
_cell.angle_beta   90.00
_cell.angle_gamma   90.00
#
_symmetry.space_group_name_H-M   'P 1'
#
loop_
_entity.id
_entity.type
_entity.pdbx_description
1 polymer ?
#
loop_
_entity_poly.entity_id
_entity_poly.type
_entity_poly.pdbx_seq_one_letter_code
_entity_poly.pdbx_strand_id
1 'polypeptide(L)'
;MRVLGCDFSSRPTARKPITMALGHLLAGDTVVLQELLEFASLDAWAAWLARPADAAQSAQSAWVGGFDLPFGLPRELVEQLAWPTDWAACMDHYAGLTRQAIREQFKAFCAARPAGGKFAHRATDGPAGASPSMKWVNPPVAYMLHAGLPLLRAAGVHLPGLQRPGEGDARRVALEAYPGMLARAVIGRLSYKSDEPVRQTPERHQARVQLLAALESGDNPLALRLRIDAEETRNQLLADGSGDRLDAVICMLQAAWAAARRAQGDALYGLPHDLDPLEGWIVTAQA
;
A
#
# COMPACT_ATOMS: atom_id res chain seq x y z
N MET A 1 -6.84 18.34 -3.51
CA MET A 1 -5.71 17.44 -3.88
C MET A 1 -6.27 16.08 -4.23
N ARG A 2 -5.94 15.53 -5.41
CA ARG A 2 -6.35 14.16 -5.77
C ARG A 2 -5.55 13.13 -4.96
N VAL A 3 -6.25 12.15 -4.41
CA VAL A 3 -5.66 11.06 -3.65
C VAL A 3 -6.16 9.73 -4.18
N LEU A 4 -5.33 8.70 -4.07
CA LEU A 4 -5.73 7.36 -4.45
C LEU A 4 -5.19 6.32 -3.47
N GLY A 5 -5.84 5.17 -3.41
CA GLY A 5 -5.39 4.02 -2.66
C GLY A 5 -5.49 2.76 -3.50
N CYS A 6 -4.60 1.83 -3.28
CA CYS A 6 -4.52 0.59 -4.04
C CYS A 6 -4.36 -0.60 -3.10
N ASP A 7 -5.34 -1.51 -3.14
CA ASP A 7 -5.18 -2.88 -2.65
C ASP A 7 -4.57 -3.71 -3.78
N PHE A 8 -3.35 -4.20 -3.57
CA PHE A 8 -2.55 -4.80 -4.63
C PHE A 8 -2.52 -6.32 -4.58
N SER A 9 -2.72 -6.95 -5.72
CA SER A 9 -2.52 -8.38 -5.93
C SER A 9 -1.36 -8.66 -6.88
N SER A 10 -0.44 -9.55 -6.49
CA SER A 10 0.70 -9.96 -7.34
C SER A 10 0.31 -10.92 -8.47
N ARG A 11 -0.94 -11.39 -8.49
CA ARG A 11 -1.54 -12.24 -9.52
C ARG A 11 -3.03 -11.89 -9.67
N PRO A 12 -3.33 -10.69 -10.18
CA PRO A 12 -4.71 -10.27 -10.31
C PRO A 12 -5.46 -11.12 -11.32
N THR A 13 -6.75 -11.31 -11.04
CA THR A 13 -7.71 -12.01 -11.89
C THR A 13 -9.05 -11.27 -11.84
N ALA A 14 -10.01 -11.64 -12.69
CA ALA A 14 -11.36 -11.07 -12.60
C ALA A 14 -12.06 -11.33 -11.26
N ARG A 15 -11.66 -12.41 -10.53
CA ARG A 15 -12.22 -12.74 -9.20
C ARG A 15 -11.48 -12.06 -8.05
N LYS A 16 -10.21 -11.76 -8.22
CA LYS A 16 -9.35 -11.05 -7.26
C LYS A 16 -8.53 -10.02 -8.02
N PRO A 17 -9.15 -8.89 -8.38
CA PRO A 17 -8.48 -7.81 -9.12
C PRO A 17 -7.50 -7.05 -8.22
N ILE A 18 -6.70 -6.19 -8.81
CA ILE A 18 -6.14 -5.04 -8.10
C ILE A 18 -7.26 -4.03 -8.00
N THR A 19 -7.51 -3.55 -6.78
CA THR A 19 -8.59 -2.58 -6.52
C THR A 19 -8.00 -1.22 -6.20
N MET A 20 -8.52 -0.16 -6.83
CA MET A 20 -8.12 1.21 -6.54
C MET A 20 -9.32 2.06 -6.15
N ALA A 21 -9.13 2.87 -5.11
CA ALA A 21 -10.03 3.94 -4.70
C ALA A 21 -9.45 5.28 -5.13
N LEU A 22 -10.25 6.10 -5.82
CA LEU A 22 -9.88 7.44 -6.26
C LEU A 22 -10.76 8.46 -5.55
N GLY A 23 -10.14 9.56 -5.12
CA GLY A 23 -10.86 10.60 -4.41
C GLY A 23 -10.12 11.93 -4.34
N HIS A 24 -10.66 12.82 -3.54
CA HIS A 24 -10.10 14.15 -3.30
C HIS A 24 -10.04 14.46 -1.82
N LEU A 25 -8.86 14.89 -1.36
CA LEU A 25 -8.73 15.58 -0.08
C LEU A 25 -9.18 17.03 -0.30
N LEU A 26 -10.23 17.41 0.39
CA LEU A 26 -10.75 18.79 0.42
C LEU A 26 -9.93 19.65 1.41
N ALA A 27 -10.23 20.94 1.46
CA ALA A 27 -9.72 21.78 2.54
C ALA A 27 -10.27 21.28 3.90
N GLY A 28 -9.36 21.12 4.85
CA GLY A 28 -9.69 20.51 6.16
C GLY A 28 -9.32 19.03 6.22
N ASP A 29 -10.24 18.21 6.75
CA ASP A 29 -10.04 16.81 7.11
C ASP A 29 -10.85 15.80 6.28
N THR A 30 -11.55 16.27 5.25
CA THR A 30 -12.51 15.45 4.51
C THR A 30 -11.94 14.90 3.22
N VAL A 31 -12.00 13.59 3.06
CA VAL A 31 -11.66 12.85 1.84
C VAL A 31 -12.94 12.35 1.18
N VAL A 32 -13.19 12.76 -0.06
CA VAL A 32 -14.34 12.32 -0.83
C VAL A 32 -13.95 11.18 -1.72
N LEU A 33 -14.59 10.01 -1.53
CA LEU A 33 -14.46 8.88 -2.46
C LEU A 33 -15.28 9.19 -3.72
N GLN A 34 -14.65 9.12 -4.89
CA GLN A 34 -15.29 9.38 -6.17
C GLN A 34 -15.53 8.13 -6.99
N GLU A 35 -14.52 7.24 -7.02
CA GLU A 35 -14.55 6.10 -7.93
C GLU A 35 -13.78 4.91 -7.35
N LEU A 36 -14.26 3.70 -7.65
CA LEU A 36 -13.56 2.44 -7.43
C LEU A 36 -13.23 1.83 -8.79
N LEU A 37 -11.97 1.46 -9.00
CA LEU A 37 -11.48 0.80 -10.21
C LEU A 37 -10.98 -0.59 -9.89
N GLU A 38 -11.15 -1.52 -10.82
CA GLU A 38 -10.68 -2.90 -10.70
C GLU A 38 -9.87 -3.30 -11.95
N PHE A 39 -8.70 -3.93 -11.72
CA PHE A 39 -7.82 -4.38 -12.78
C PHE A 39 -7.57 -5.88 -12.67
N ALA A 40 -8.03 -6.63 -13.67
CA ALA A 40 -7.89 -8.09 -13.71
C ALA A 40 -6.50 -8.57 -14.16
N SER A 41 -5.60 -7.65 -14.53
CA SER A 41 -4.22 -7.97 -14.93
C SER A 41 -3.24 -6.87 -14.52
N LEU A 42 -1.96 -7.25 -14.36
CA LEU A 42 -0.87 -6.32 -14.11
C LEU A 42 -0.68 -5.34 -15.29
N ASP A 43 -0.86 -5.81 -16.53
CA ASP A 43 -0.71 -4.97 -17.72
C ASP A 43 -1.78 -3.86 -17.78
N ALA A 44 -3.03 -4.19 -17.43
CA ALA A 44 -4.10 -3.19 -17.38
C ALA A 44 -3.83 -2.13 -16.32
N TRP A 45 -3.33 -2.54 -15.14
CA TRP A 45 -2.95 -1.63 -14.06
C TRP A 45 -1.73 -0.78 -14.45
N ALA A 46 -0.69 -1.39 -15.06
CA ALA A 46 0.49 -0.68 -15.56
C ALA A 46 0.10 0.37 -16.64
N ALA A 47 -0.77 0.01 -17.56
CA ALA A 47 -1.26 0.93 -18.58
C ALA A 47 -2.03 2.13 -17.97
N TRP A 48 -2.77 1.90 -16.88
CA TRP A 48 -3.43 2.98 -16.14
C TRP A 48 -2.41 3.90 -15.45
N LEU A 49 -1.39 3.34 -14.79
CA LEU A 49 -0.32 4.10 -14.13
C LEU A 49 0.50 4.92 -15.13
N ALA A 50 0.74 4.38 -16.33
CA ALA A 50 1.55 5.02 -17.36
C ALA A 50 0.84 6.19 -18.08
N ARG A 51 -0.45 6.44 -17.80
CA ARG A 51 -1.18 7.56 -18.43
C ARG A 51 -0.47 8.87 -18.09
N PRO A 52 -0.08 9.65 -19.13
CA PRO A 52 0.57 10.92 -18.88
C PRO A 52 -0.37 11.85 -18.12
N ALA A 53 0.21 12.65 -17.22
CA ALA A 53 -0.48 13.77 -16.64
C ALA A 53 -0.82 14.74 -17.77
N ASP A 54 -2.10 14.82 -18.16
CA ASP A 54 -2.56 15.61 -19.28
C ASP A 54 -2.20 17.09 -19.06
N ALA A 55 -1.39 17.66 -19.95
CA ALA A 55 -0.87 19.02 -19.82
C ALA A 55 -1.98 20.09 -19.80
N ALA A 56 -3.14 19.78 -20.41
CA ALA A 56 -4.33 20.65 -20.42
C ALA A 56 -5.12 20.59 -19.09
N GLN A 57 -4.88 19.58 -18.24
CA GLN A 57 -5.52 19.37 -16.94
C GLN A 57 -4.49 19.23 -15.81
N SER A 58 -3.42 19.98 -15.84
CA SER A 58 -2.20 19.80 -15.03
C SER A 58 -2.43 19.67 -13.51
N ALA A 59 -3.46 20.33 -12.96
CA ALA A 59 -3.82 20.21 -11.54
C ALA A 59 -4.62 18.92 -11.22
N GLN A 60 -5.34 18.36 -12.20
CA GLN A 60 -6.15 17.15 -12.03
C GLN A 60 -5.36 15.85 -12.24
N SER A 61 -4.20 15.95 -12.86
CA SER A 61 -3.32 14.82 -13.12
C SER A 61 -2.30 14.54 -12.01
N ALA A 62 -2.12 15.50 -11.08
CA ALA A 62 -1.29 15.32 -9.90
C ALA A 62 -2.06 14.52 -8.82
N TRP A 63 -1.40 13.54 -8.22
CA TRP A 63 -1.98 12.72 -7.18
C TRP A 63 -0.95 12.25 -6.14
N VAL A 64 -1.43 11.95 -4.93
CA VAL A 64 -0.69 11.19 -3.91
C VAL A 64 -1.42 9.88 -3.71
N GLY A 65 -0.71 8.76 -3.79
CA GLY A 65 -1.28 7.42 -3.71
C GLY A 65 -0.65 6.55 -2.63
N GLY A 66 -1.49 5.79 -1.91
CA GLY A 66 -1.09 4.75 -0.97
C GLY A 66 -1.27 3.37 -1.63
N PHE A 67 -0.22 2.56 -1.60
CA PHE A 67 -0.21 1.24 -2.25
C PHE A 67 0.08 0.15 -1.22
N ASP A 68 -0.84 -0.81 -1.07
CA ASP A 68 -0.67 -1.97 -0.18
C ASP A 68 0.29 -2.98 -0.81
N LEU A 69 1.54 -2.60 -0.90
CA LEU A 69 2.66 -3.46 -1.25
C LEU A 69 3.96 -2.87 -0.68
N PRO A 70 4.96 -3.69 -0.33
CA PRO A 70 6.24 -3.18 0.19
C PRO A 70 7.02 -2.43 -0.88
N PHE A 71 7.81 -1.43 -0.43
CA PHE A 71 8.72 -0.68 -1.30
C PHE A 71 10.20 -1.01 -1.04
N GLY A 72 10.47 -1.93 -0.12
CA GLY A 72 11.82 -2.34 0.21
C GLY A 72 11.89 -3.69 0.91
N LEU A 73 13.12 -4.13 1.18
CA LEU A 73 13.44 -5.40 1.82
C LEU A 73 14.22 -5.16 3.11
N PRO A 74 14.14 -6.08 4.11
CA PRO A 74 14.96 -5.96 5.31
C PRO A 74 16.45 -5.86 4.97
N ARG A 75 17.16 -4.87 5.52
CA ARG A 75 18.60 -4.68 5.31
C ARG A 75 19.39 -5.93 5.65
N GLU A 76 19.08 -6.57 6.75
CA GLU A 76 19.70 -7.81 7.19
C GLU A 76 19.62 -8.92 6.11
N LEU A 77 18.49 -9.07 5.44
CA LEU A 77 18.31 -10.03 4.36
C LEU A 77 19.22 -9.70 3.18
N VAL A 78 19.20 -8.42 2.74
CA VAL A 78 19.96 -7.95 1.58
C VAL A 78 21.46 -8.13 1.79
N GLU A 79 21.96 -7.75 2.96
CA GLU A 79 23.37 -7.87 3.33
C GLU A 79 23.82 -9.34 3.43
N GLN A 80 23.00 -10.20 4.06
CA GLN A 80 23.33 -11.63 4.19
C GLN A 80 23.32 -12.36 2.84
N LEU A 81 22.47 -11.92 1.89
CA LEU A 81 22.45 -12.47 0.53
C LEU A 81 23.50 -11.82 -0.38
N ALA A 82 24.32 -10.89 0.13
CA ALA A 82 25.30 -10.11 -0.63
C ALA A 82 24.70 -9.43 -1.87
N TRP A 83 23.47 -8.95 -1.76
CA TRP A 83 22.80 -8.18 -2.81
C TRP A 83 23.23 -6.70 -2.75
N PRO A 84 23.01 -5.92 -3.81
CA PRO A 84 23.28 -4.48 -3.78
C PRO A 84 22.54 -3.80 -2.63
N THR A 85 23.24 -2.91 -1.90
CA THR A 85 22.66 -2.14 -0.76
C THR A 85 22.16 -0.74 -1.15
N ASP A 86 22.43 -0.30 -2.39
CA ASP A 86 21.71 0.85 -2.99
C ASP A 86 20.29 0.39 -3.34
N TRP A 87 19.28 1.18 -2.95
CA TRP A 87 17.87 0.78 -3.10
C TRP A 87 17.51 0.46 -4.56
N ALA A 88 17.88 1.35 -5.50
CA ALA A 88 17.52 1.17 -6.91
C ALA A 88 18.17 -0.09 -7.49
N ALA A 89 19.47 -0.27 -7.21
CA ALA A 89 20.22 -1.44 -7.66
C ALA A 89 19.70 -2.74 -7.02
N CYS A 90 19.31 -2.71 -5.74
CA CYS A 90 18.68 -3.84 -5.06
C CYS A 90 17.34 -4.21 -5.71
N MET A 91 16.49 -3.22 -5.99
CA MET A 91 15.19 -3.46 -6.61
C MET A 91 15.31 -3.95 -8.06
N ASP A 92 16.33 -3.49 -8.80
CA ASP A 92 16.64 -4.01 -10.15
C ASP A 92 17.10 -5.45 -10.09
N HIS A 93 18.01 -5.78 -9.15
CA HIS A 93 18.44 -7.17 -8.90
C HIS A 93 17.23 -8.05 -8.55
N TYR A 94 16.39 -7.62 -7.62
CA TYR A 94 15.21 -8.36 -7.16
C TYR A 94 14.19 -8.59 -8.27
N ALA A 95 13.92 -7.58 -9.08
CA ALA A 95 13.02 -7.66 -10.24
C ALA A 95 13.51 -8.67 -11.30
N GLY A 96 14.83 -8.84 -11.44
CA GLY A 96 15.44 -9.81 -12.34
C GLY A 96 15.34 -11.27 -11.88
N LEU A 97 14.99 -11.53 -10.62
CA LEU A 97 14.87 -12.89 -10.10
C LEU A 97 13.55 -13.54 -10.52
N THR A 98 13.59 -14.87 -10.69
CA THR A 98 12.34 -15.63 -10.79
C THR A 98 11.71 -15.81 -9.41
N ARG A 99 10.37 -16.01 -9.35
CA ARG A 99 9.68 -16.34 -8.08
C ARG A 99 10.26 -17.61 -7.42
N GLN A 100 10.74 -18.55 -8.21
CA GLN A 100 11.42 -19.75 -7.69
C GLN A 100 12.74 -19.37 -7.01
N ALA A 101 13.59 -18.58 -7.66
CA ALA A 101 14.87 -18.13 -7.09
C ALA A 101 14.66 -17.33 -5.80
N ILE A 102 13.67 -16.41 -5.76
CA ILE A 102 13.29 -15.68 -4.55
C ILE A 102 12.92 -16.66 -3.42
N ARG A 103 12.06 -17.63 -3.72
CA ARG A 103 11.63 -18.61 -2.73
C ARG A 103 12.79 -19.44 -2.19
N GLU A 104 13.68 -19.91 -3.05
CA GLU A 104 14.83 -20.75 -2.67
C GLU A 104 15.80 -19.95 -1.79
N GLN A 105 16.17 -18.73 -2.19
CA GLN A 105 17.08 -17.89 -1.42
C GLN A 105 16.49 -17.51 -0.06
N PHE A 106 15.21 -17.11 -0.02
CA PHE A 106 14.53 -16.76 1.23
C PHE A 106 14.34 -17.97 2.15
N LYS A 107 14.09 -19.16 1.59
CA LYS A 107 14.07 -20.41 2.37
C LYS A 107 15.43 -20.71 2.98
N ALA A 108 16.52 -20.58 2.20
CA ALA A 108 17.87 -20.80 2.69
C ALA A 108 18.22 -19.81 3.81
N PHE A 109 17.90 -18.53 3.61
CA PHE A 109 18.05 -17.50 4.64
C PHE A 109 17.31 -17.88 5.94
N CYS A 110 16.02 -18.24 5.84
CA CYS A 110 15.24 -18.64 7.01
C CYS A 110 15.74 -19.92 7.70
N ALA A 111 16.29 -20.87 6.93
CA ALA A 111 16.83 -22.12 7.47
C ALA A 111 18.13 -21.91 8.29
N ALA A 112 18.90 -20.88 7.98
CA ALA A 112 20.09 -20.49 8.71
C ALA A 112 19.81 -19.74 10.03
N ARG A 113 18.55 -19.43 10.33
CA ARG A 113 18.13 -18.62 11.49
C ARG A 113 17.46 -19.45 12.58
N PRO A 114 17.51 -19.03 13.86
CA PRO A 114 16.91 -19.77 14.96
C PRO A 114 15.38 -19.84 14.82
N ALA A 115 14.79 -20.88 15.42
CA ALA A 115 13.34 -21.02 15.52
C ALA A 115 12.73 -19.81 16.25
N GLY A 116 11.65 -19.22 15.68
CA GLY A 116 11.02 -18.01 16.22
C GLY A 116 11.50 -16.71 15.59
N GLY A 117 12.70 -16.65 15.00
CA GLY A 117 13.27 -15.48 14.31
C GLY A 117 13.56 -15.71 12.84
N LYS A 118 12.81 -16.57 12.15
CA LYS A 118 13.11 -17.00 10.77
C LYS A 118 13.09 -15.87 9.75
N PHE A 119 12.12 -14.96 9.86
CA PHE A 119 11.99 -13.83 8.94
C PHE A 119 12.72 -12.62 9.49
N ALA A 120 13.48 -11.93 8.65
CA ALA A 120 13.97 -10.60 8.96
C ALA A 120 12.81 -9.60 8.80
N HIS A 121 12.83 -8.55 9.60
CA HIS A 121 11.84 -7.48 9.60
C HIS A 121 12.50 -6.17 9.23
N ARG A 122 11.77 -5.32 8.52
CA ARG A 122 12.14 -3.92 8.33
C ARG A 122 11.82 -3.13 9.60
N ALA A 123 12.45 -1.99 9.79
CA ALA A 123 12.17 -1.10 10.92
C ALA A 123 10.68 -0.72 11.02
N THR A 124 10.00 -0.57 9.87
CA THR A 124 8.57 -0.22 9.80
C THR A 124 7.63 -1.38 10.12
N ASP A 125 8.03 -2.64 9.95
CA ASP A 125 7.12 -3.80 10.06
C ASP A 125 6.57 -3.97 11.49
N GLY A 126 7.39 -3.72 12.52
CA GLY A 126 7.00 -3.79 13.93
C GLY A 126 5.94 -2.75 14.30
N PRO A 127 6.23 -1.44 14.18
CA PRO A 127 5.25 -0.38 14.44
C PRO A 127 3.96 -0.52 13.65
N ALA A 128 4.04 -0.90 12.37
CA ALA A 128 2.85 -1.15 11.55
C ALA A 128 2.12 -2.45 11.90
N GLY A 129 2.74 -3.38 12.63
CA GLY A 129 2.23 -4.74 12.84
C GLY A 129 2.05 -5.48 11.51
N ALA A 130 2.92 -5.21 10.55
CA ALA A 130 2.87 -5.79 9.23
C ALA A 130 3.59 -7.14 9.15
N SER A 131 3.27 -7.93 8.13
CA SER A 131 4.07 -9.10 7.79
C SER A 131 5.39 -8.66 7.15
N PRO A 132 6.53 -9.36 7.42
CA PRO A 132 7.81 -9.04 6.80
C PRO A 132 7.71 -9.00 5.27
N SER A 133 8.34 -8.02 4.64
CA SER A 133 8.32 -7.86 3.17
C SER A 133 8.96 -9.03 2.43
N MET A 134 9.85 -9.80 3.07
CA MET A 134 10.44 -11.03 2.53
C MET A 134 9.53 -12.27 2.61
N LYS A 135 8.36 -12.19 3.21
CA LYS A 135 7.46 -13.33 3.39
C LYS A 135 6.84 -13.75 2.05
N TRP A 136 7.07 -14.99 1.63
CA TRP A 136 6.57 -15.52 0.34
C TRP A 136 5.32 -16.41 0.46
N VAL A 137 4.79 -16.60 1.68
CA VAL A 137 3.60 -17.42 1.99
C VAL A 137 2.69 -16.69 2.98
N ASN A 138 1.43 -16.74 2.74
CA ASN A 138 0.29 -16.32 3.58
C ASN A 138 0.53 -15.14 4.57
N PRO A 139 0.54 -13.91 4.12
CA PRO A 139 0.40 -13.41 2.75
C PRO A 139 1.72 -13.48 1.97
N PRO A 140 1.69 -13.56 0.63
CA PRO A 140 2.90 -13.64 -0.18
C PRO A 140 3.47 -12.24 -0.51
N VAL A 141 3.80 -11.48 0.51
CA VAL A 141 4.20 -10.06 0.46
C VAL A 141 5.44 -9.85 -0.44
N ALA A 142 6.40 -10.79 -0.40
CA ALA A 142 7.57 -10.76 -1.27
C ALA A 142 7.19 -10.72 -2.76
N TYR A 143 6.16 -11.46 -3.16
CA TYR A 143 5.71 -11.44 -4.56
C TYR A 143 4.89 -10.19 -4.90
N MET A 144 4.34 -9.49 -3.91
CA MET A 144 3.71 -8.18 -4.12
C MET A 144 4.77 -7.14 -4.45
N LEU A 145 5.85 -7.07 -3.68
CA LEU A 145 7.03 -6.25 -3.99
C LEU A 145 7.58 -6.56 -5.39
N HIS A 146 7.85 -7.85 -5.67
CA HIS A 146 8.41 -8.30 -6.94
C HIS A 146 7.57 -7.93 -8.17
N ALA A 147 6.24 -7.98 -8.06
CA ALA A 147 5.35 -7.70 -9.18
C ALA A 147 4.96 -6.22 -9.30
N GLY A 148 4.78 -5.51 -8.19
CA GLY A 148 4.18 -4.18 -8.17
C GLY A 148 5.18 -3.03 -8.26
N LEU A 149 6.27 -3.10 -7.49
CA LEU A 149 7.24 -2.00 -7.45
C LEU A 149 7.91 -1.71 -8.80
N PRO A 150 8.31 -2.71 -9.61
CA PRO A 150 8.85 -2.43 -10.94
C PRO A 150 7.87 -1.66 -11.86
N LEU A 151 6.55 -1.91 -11.73
CA LEU A 151 5.54 -1.21 -12.52
C LEU A 151 5.36 0.25 -12.07
N LEU A 152 5.41 0.52 -10.75
CA LEU A 152 5.43 1.89 -10.22
C LEU A 152 6.66 2.65 -10.72
N ARG A 153 7.84 2.03 -10.64
CA ARG A 153 9.10 2.63 -11.14
C ARG A 153 9.06 2.88 -12.65
N ALA A 154 8.58 1.92 -13.43
CA ALA A 154 8.43 2.06 -14.90
C ALA A 154 7.42 3.16 -15.27
N ALA A 155 6.38 3.37 -14.47
CA ALA A 155 5.45 4.48 -14.66
C ALA A 155 6.06 5.85 -14.34
N GLY A 156 7.29 5.90 -13.80
CA GLY A 156 8.00 7.13 -13.48
C GLY A 156 7.37 7.94 -12.34
N VAL A 157 6.70 7.28 -11.38
CA VAL A 157 6.16 7.97 -10.20
C VAL A 157 7.28 8.35 -9.23
N HIS A 158 7.06 9.39 -8.44
CA HIS A 158 7.98 9.76 -7.37
C HIS A 158 7.76 8.91 -6.12
N LEU A 159 8.84 8.36 -5.58
CA LEU A 159 8.88 7.51 -4.37
C LEU A 159 9.68 8.25 -3.28
N PRO A 160 9.03 9.02 -2.40
CA PRO A 160 9.71 9.84 -1.41
C PRO A 160 10.63 9.03 -0.49
N GLY A 161 11.82 9.54 -0.21
CA GLY A 161 12.81 8.89 0.65
C GLY A 161 13.56 7.71 0.04
N LEU A 162 13.17 7.22 -1.15
CA LEU A 162 13.77 6.05 -1.81
C LEU A 162 14.57 6.42 -3.05
N GLN A 163 14.10 7.40 -3.79
CA GLN A 163 14.72 7.86 -5.02
C GLN A 163 15.66 9.05 -4.77
N ARG A 164 16.61 9.24 -5.68
CA ARG A 164 17.46 10.45 -5.67
C ARG A 164 16.64 11.69 -5.99
N PRO A 165 17.07 12.86 -5.51
CA PRO A 165 16.42 14.12 -5.88
C PRO A 165 16.32 14.31 -7.40
N GLY A 166 15.13 14.64 -7.88
CA GLY A 166 14.85 14.82 -9.31
C GLY A 166 14.45 13.56 -10.07
N GLU A 167 14.47 12.39 -9.44
CA GLU A 167 13.92 11.16 -10.02
C GLU A 167 12.40 11.08 -9.81
N GLY A 168 11.71 10.59 -10.82
CA GLY A 168 10.25 10.45 -10.83
C GLY A 168 9.49 11.77 -11.04
N ASP A 169 8.22 11.66 -11.39
CA ASP A 169 7.31 12.81 -11.57
C ASP A 169 6.76 13.25 -10.20
N ALA A 170 7.26 14.35 -9.66
CA ALA A 170 6.84 14.89 -8.37
C ALA A 170 5.33 15.23 -8.28
N ARG A 171 4.60 15.22 -9.40
CA ARG A 171 3.14 15.36 -9.42
C ARG A 171 2.42 14.04 -9.16
N ARG A 172 3.09 12.90 -9.28
CA ARG A 172 2.55 11.55 -9.09
C ARG A 172 3.36 10.83 -8.04
N VAL A 173 2.88 10.88 -6.81
CA VAL A 173 3.60 10.38 -5.63
C VAL A 173 3.03 9.05 -5.17
N ALA A 174 3.86 8.02 -5.06
CA ALA A 174 3.47 6.74 -4.49
C ALA A 174 4.15 6.53 -3.13
N LEU A 175 3.35 6.08 -2.16
CA LEU A 175 3.75 5.77 -0.79
C LEU A 175 3.34 4.33 -0.47
N GLU A 176 4.17 3.63 0.28
CA GLU A 176 3.79 2.34 0.83
C GLU A 176 2.70 2.53 1.88
N ALA A 177 1.56 1.86 1.71
CA ALA A 177 0.45 1.87 2.64
C ALA A 177 0.21 0.46 3.20
N TYR A 178 -0.45 0.38 4.35
CA TYR A 178 -0.85 -0.88 4.94
C TYR A 178 -2.22 -0.74 5.61
N PRO A 179 -3.31 -1.15 4.95
CA PRO A 179 -4.67 -0.95 5.44
C PRO A 179 -4.92 -1.67 6.77
N GLY A 180 -4.30 -2.83 6.98
CA GLY A 180 -4.44 -3.60 8.22
C GLY A 180 -4.00 -2.85 9.48
N MET A 181 -3.09 -1.88 9.38
CA MET A 181 -2.67 -1.05 10.52
C MET A 181 -3.81 -0.14 10.97
N LEU A 182 -4.41 0.62 10.05
CA LEU A 182 -5.52 1.53 10.38
C LEU A 182 -6.76 0.75 10.81
N ALA A 183 -7.08 -0.35 10.12
CA ALA A 183 -8.20 -1.20 10.50
C ALA A 183 -8.06 -1.70 11.95
N ARG A 184 -6.88 -2.19 12.35
CA ARG A 184 -6.63 -2.63 13.74
C ARG A 184 -6.72 -1.49 14.76
N ALA A 185 -6.31 -0.31 14.40
CA ALA A 185 -6.42 0.85 15.29
C ALA A 185 -7.88 1.25 15.55
N VAL A 186 -8.79 1.00 14.60
CA VAL A 186 -10.21 1.33 14.69
C VAL A 186 -11.04 0.20 15.32
N ILE A 187 -10.90 -1.04 14.82
CA ILE A 187 -11.75 -2.17 15.24
C ILE A 187 -11.00 -3.23 16.04
N GLY A 188 -9.76 -2.96 16.47
CA GLY A 188 -8.96 -3.88 17.27
C GLY A 188 -8.62 -5.17 16.49
N ARG A 189 -8.83 -6.31 17.15
CA ARG A 189 -8.53 -7.63 16.57
C ARG A 189 -9.69 -8.26 15.80
N LEU A 190 -10.77 -7.53 15.57
CA LEU A 190 -11.89 -8.03 14.78
C LEU A 190 -11.47 -8.25 13.33
N SER A 191 -11.84 -9.42 12.78
CA SER A 191 -11.61 -9.70 11.38
C SER A 191 -12.79 -9.18 10.56
N TYR A 192 -12.55 -8.31 9.56
CA TYR A 192 -13.60 -7.73 8.72
C TYR A 192 -13.66 -8.35 7.31
N LYS A 193 -12.70 -9.19 6.94
CA LYS A 193 -12.56 -9.73 5.59
C LYS A 193 -12.14 -11.19 5.55
N SER A 194 -12.41 -11.86 4.43
CA SER A 194 -11.84 -13.17 4.09
C SER A 194 -11.92 -13.42 2.58
N ASP A 195 -10.84 -13.94 2.00
CA ASP A 195 -10.83 -14.42 0.61
C ASP A 195 -11.71 -15.68 0.42
N GLU A 196 -11.98 -16.43 1.50
CA GLU A 196 -12.79 -17.64 1.47
C GLU A 196 -14.27 -17.29 1.70
N PRO A 197 -15.18 -17.48 0.71
CA PRO A 197 -16.61 -17.14 0.85
C PRO A 197 -17.28 -17.77 2.08
N VAL A 198 -16.92 -19.01 2.39
CA VAL A 198 -17.46 -19.72 3.57
C VAL A 198 -17.11 -19.06 4.91
N ARG A 199 -16.07 -18.23 4.93
CA ARG A 199 -15.62 -17.47 6.11
C ARG A 199 -16.11 -16.03 6.13
N GLN A 200 -16.90 -15.60 5.15
CA GLN A 200 -17.50 -14.26 5.11
C GLN A 200 -18.76 -14.23 5.97
N THR A 201 -18.58 -14.20 7.28
CA THR A 201 -19.66 -14.31 8.27
C THR A 201 -20.35 -12.95 8.54
N PRO A 202 -21.55 -12.96 9.18
CA PRO A 202 -22.23 -11.74 9.63
C PRO A 202 -21.38 -10.88 10.56
N GLU A 203 -20.56 -11.48 11.42
CA GLU A 203 -19.65 -10.74 12.34
C GLU A 203 -18.60 -9.97 11.56
N ARG A 204 -18.07 -10.52 10.47
CA ARG A 204 -17.14 -9.80 9.58
C ARG A 204 -17.83 -8.67 8.83
N HIS A 205 -19.07 -8.89 8.40
CA HIS A 205 -19.87 -7.80 7.83
C HIS A 205 -20.08 -6.70 8.85
N GLN A 206 -20.45 -7.01 10.09
CA GLN A 206 -20.60 -6.03 11.17
C GLN A 206 -19.31 -5.28 11.47
N ALA A 207 -18.15 -5.98 11.41
CA ALA A 207 -16.85 -5.34 11.56
C ALA A 207 -16.56 -4.33 10.42
N ARG A 208 -16.97 -4.63 9.16
CA ARG A 208 -16.91 -3.67 8.05
C ARG A 208 -17.80 -2.46 8.29
N VAL A 209 -19.01 -2.68 8.80
CA VAL A 209 -19.92 -1.59 9.17
C VAL A 209 -19.30 -0.66 10.22
N GLN A 210 -18.73 -1.23 11.28
CA GLN A 210 -18.04 -0.47 12.33
C GLN A 210 -16.85 0.30 11.79
N LEU A 211 -16.00 -0.36 10.98
CA LEU A 211 -14.83 0.26 10.40
C LEU A 211 -15.22 1.42 9.48
N LEU A 212 -16.17 1.20 8.57
CA LEU A 212 -16.63 2.25 7.65
C LEU A 212 -17.26 3.43 8.40
N ALA A 213 -18.08 3.18 9.42
CA ALA A 213 -18.70 4.23 10.24
C ALA A 213 -17.64 5.10 10.95
N ALA A 214 -16.58 4.51 11.48
CA ALA A 214 -15.46 5.23 12.09
C ALA A 214 -14.68 6.08 11.07
N LEU A 215 -14.51 5.57 9.85
CA LEU A 215 -13.89 6.35 8.77
C LEU A 215 -14.79 7.53 8.35
N GLU A 216 -16.11 7.32 8.24
CA GLU A 216 -17.10 8.35 7.89
C GLU A 216 -17.25 9.41 8.98
N SER A 217 -17.16 9.05 10.25
CA SER A 217 -17.22 10.00 11.37
C SER A 217 -15.93 10.78 11.60
N GLY A 218 -14.79 10.27 11.11
CA GLY A 218 -13.46 10.79 11.42
C GLY A 218 -12.87 10.27 12.74
N ASP A 219 -13.53 9.30 13.38
CA ASP A 219 -13.03 8.67 14.61
C ASP A 219 -11.99 7.60 14.30
N ASN A 220 -10.83 8.07 13.86
CA ASN A 220 -9.69 7.24 13.49
C ASN A 220 -8.37 7.98 13.73
N PRO A 221 -7.24 7.28 13.87
CA PRO A 221 -5.93 7.89 14.18
C PRO A 221 -5.43 8.93 13.19
N LEU A 222 -5.94 8.92 11.94
CA LEU A 222 -5.55 9.89 10.93
C LEU A 222 -6.29 11.22 11.09
N ALA A 223 -7.35 11.27 11.90
CA ALA A 223 -8.26 12.40 12.07
C ALA A 223 -8.82 12.89 10.71
N LEU A 224 -9.03 11.96 9.77
CA LEU A 224 -9.62 12.22 8.47
C LEU A 224 -11.00 11.61 8.37
N ARG A 225 -11.89 12.35 7.73
CA ARG A 225 -13.29 11.97 7.51
C ARG A 225 -13.49 11.50 6.08
N LEU A 226 -13.97 10.27 5.91
CA LEU A 226 -14.38 9.75 4.62
C LEU A 226 -15.82 10.26 4.30
N ARG A 227 -16.00 10.81 3.10
CA ARG A 227 -17.31 11.13 2.54
C ARG A 227 -17.59 10.28 1.31
N ILE A 228 -18.75 9.63 1.33
CA ILE A 228 -19.25 8.82 0.22
C ILE A 228 -20.61 9.40 -0.15
N ASP A 229 -20.72 10.00 -1.35
CA ASP A 229 -21.94 10.70 -1.75
C ASP A 229 -23.00 9.72 -2.32
N ALA A 230 -22.58 8.56 -2.84
CA ALA A 230 -23.48 7.55 -3.42
C ALA A 230 -23.70 6.38 -2.45
N GLU A 231 -24.96 6.15 -2.05
CA GLU A 231 -25.37 5.02 -1.21
C GLU A 231 -24.98 3.68 -1.84
N GLU A 232 -25.06 3.55 -3.15
CA GLU A 232 -24.63 2.34 -3.87
C GLU A 232 -23.15 2.02 -3.65
N THR A 233 -22.28 3.02 -3.72
CA THR A 233 -20.83 2.84 -3.44
C THR A 233 -20.61 2.39 -2.00
N ARG A 234 -21.33 2.97 -1.04
CA ARG A 234 -21.27 2.57 0.36
C ARG A 234 -21.68 1.11 0.54
N ASN A 235 -22.77 0.70 -0.11
CA ASN A 235 -23.26 -0.68 -0.08
C ASN A 235 -22.27 -1.65 -0.73
N GLN A 236 -21.60 -1.26 -1.82
CA GLN A 236 -20.55 -2.07 -2.46
C GLN A 236 -19.35 -2.31 -1.52
N LEU A 237 -18.91 -1.33 -0.74
CA LEU A 237 -17.86 -1.49 0.26
C LEU A 237 -18.26 -2.48 1.35
N LEU A 238 -19.50 -2.43 1.82
CA LEU A 238 -20.01 -3.32 2.87
C LEU A 238 -20.26 -4.74 2.37
N ALA A 239 -20.72 -4.90 1.13
CA ALA A 239 -21.02 -6.19 0.52
C ALA A 239 -19.75 -6.96 0.13
N ASP A 240 -18.63 -6.26 -0.09
CA ASP A 240 -17.36 -6.88 -0.44
C ASP A 240 -16.78 -7.68 0.75
N GLY A 241 -17.04 -8.97 0.77
CA GLY A 241 -16.56 -9.87 1.82
C GLY A 241 -15.07 -10.14 1.78
N SER A 242 -14.39 -9.91 0.64
CA SER A 242 -12.92 -9.96 0.53
C SER A 242 -12.27 -8.75 1.21
N GLY A 243 -12.98 -7.62 1.24
CA GLY A 243 -12.53 -6.36 1.83
C GLY A 243 -11.54 -5.58 0.97
N ASP A 244 -11.26 -6.00 -0.25
CA ASP A 244 -10.26 -5.40 -1.14
C ASP A 244 -10.64 -3.94 -1.47
N ARG A 245 -11.94 -3.66 -1.66
CA ARG A 245 -12.44 -2.29 -1.89
C ARG A 245 -12.27 -1.38 -0.68
N LEU A 246 -12.54 -1.90 0.52
CA LEU A 246 -12.37 -1.14 1.75
C LEU A 246 -10.88 -0.91 2.06
N ASP A 247 -10.02 -1.89 1.78
CA ASP A 247 -8.57 -1.76 1.90
C ASP A 247 -8.02 -0.69 0.96
N ALA A 248 -8.48 -0.63 -0.28
CA ALA A 248 -8.13 0.45 -1.20
C ALA A 248 -8.57 1.83 -0.67
N VAL A 249 -9.76 1.94 -0.07
CA VAL A 249 -10.22 3.19 0.56
C VAL A 249 -9.34 3.57 1.77
N ILE A 250 -8.94 2.60 2.59
CA ILE A 250 -8.04 2.85 3.72
C ILE A 250 -6.67 3.33 3.23
N CYS A 251 -6.11 2.71 2.20
CA CYS A 251 -4.86 3.18 1.58
C CYS A 251 -4.99 4.61 1.03
N MET A 252 -6.16 4.97 0.46
CA MET A 252 -6.45 6.34 0.02
C MET A 252 -6.46 7.34 1.19
N LEU A 253 -6.99 6.96 2.35
CA LEU A 253 -6.95 7.80 3.56
C LEU A 253 -5.53 7.97 4.08
N GLN A 254 -4.71 6.92 4.06
CA GLN A 254 -3.28 7.02 4.43
C GLN A 254 -2.53 7.96 3.47
N ALA A 255 -2.81 7.90 2.17
CA ALA A 255 -2.27 8.84 1.18
C ALA A 255 -2.76 10.28 1.41
N ALA A 256 -4.01 10.46 1.78
CA ALA A 256 -4.57 11.77 2.10
C ALA A 256 -3.91 12.40 3.33
N TRP A 257 -3.65 11.60 4.36
CA TRP A 257 -2.87 12.05 5.53
C TRP A 257 -1.48 12.53 5.11
N ALA A 258 -0.78 11.77 4.27
CA ALA A 258 0.54 12.13 3.76
C ALA A 258 0.50 13.41 2.91
N ALA A 259 -0.52 13.56 2.07
CA ALA A 259 -0.74 14.77 1.27
C ALA A 259 -0.98 16.01 2.16
N ALA A 260 -1.70 15.85 3.27
CA ALA A 260 -1.88 16.92 4.26
C ALA A 260 -0.55 17.30 4.94
N ARG A 261 0.29 16.33 5.31
CA ARG A 261 1.65 16.58 5.84
C ARG A 261 2.51 17.35 4.84
N ARG A 262 2.45 16.96 3.57
CA ARG A 262 3.17 17.68 2.50
C ARG A 262 2.71 19.13 2.37
N ALA A 263 1.42 19.38 2.45
CA ALA A 263 0.86 20.72 2.41
C ALA A 263 1.26 21.59 3.62
N GLN A 264 1.57 20.97 4.75
CA GLN A 264 2.11 21.60 5.97
C GLN A 264 3.64 21.83 5.91
N GLY A 265 4.30 21.51 4.79
CA GLY A 265 5.72 21.71 4.59
C GLY A 265 6.62 20.49 4.80
N ASP A 266 6.07 19.33 5.15
CA ASP A 266 6.83 18.10 5.29
C ASP A 266 7.23 17.54 3.92
N ALA A 267 8.51 17.64 3.59
CA ALA A 267 9.04 17.23 2.29
C ALA A 267 8.94 15.71 2.05
N LEU A 268 8.90 14.91 3.12
CA LEU A 268 8.84 13.45 3.09
C LEU A 268 7.43 12.87 3.31
N TYR A 269 6.38 13.70 3.26
CA TYR A 269 4.99 13.23 3.37
C TYR A 269 4.67 12.50 4.69
N GLY A 270 5.35 12.83 5.78
CA GLY A 270 5.21 12.19 7.07
C GLY A 270 6.07 10.95 7.27
N LEU A 271 6.93 10.62 6.32
CA LEU A 271 7.92 9.55 6.49
C LEU A 271 9.05 10.03 7.42
N PRO A 272 9.69 9.15 8.20
CA PRO A 272 10.84 9.52 9.03
C PRO A 272 11.99 10.08 8.21
N HIS A 273 12.69 11.09 8.75
CA HIS A 273 13.85 11.71 8.09
C HIS A 273 15.07 10.78 8.04
N ASP A 274 15.15 9.82 8.95
CA ASP A 274 16.21 8.83 9.11
C ASP A 274 15.83 7.44 8.60
N LEU A 275 14.75 7.36 7.80
CA LEU A 275 14.35 6.07 7.20
C LEU A 275 15.51 5.46 6.40
N ASP A 276 15.67 4.15 6.50
CA ASP A 276 16.57 3.41 5.63
C ASP A 276 15.93 3.24 4.23
N PRO A 277 16.50 3.86 3.17
CA PRO A 277 15.93 3.74 1.83
C PRO A 277 15.77 2.29 1.36
N LEU A 278 16.71 1.39 1.75
CA LEU A 278 16.69 -0.02 1.35
C LEU A 278 15.44 -0.75 1.87
N GLU A 279 14.98 -0.36 3.07
CA GLU A 279 13.81 -0.96 3.71
C GLU A 279 12.50 -0.27 3.29
N GLY A 280 12.54 1.01 2.98
CA GLY A 280 11.35 1.83 2.81
C GLY A 280 10.61 2.02 4.13
N TRP A 281 9.42 2.62 4.05
CA TRP A 281 8.61 2.89 5.24
C TRP A 281 7.12 2.87 4.91
N ILE A 282 6.33 2.19 5.75
CA ILE A 282 4.86 2.23 5.68
C ILE A 282 4.38 3.59 6.15
N VAL A 283 3.72 4.34 5.27
CA VAL A 283 3.17 5.65 5.61
C VAL A 283 2.20 5.53 6.79
N THR A 284 2.18 6.52 7.69
CA THR A 284 1.41 6.53 8.93
C THR A 284 1.88 5.58 10.03
N ALA A 285 2.84 4.68 9.79
CA ALA A 285 3.49 3.95 10.87
C ALA A 285 4.35 4.92 11.68
N GLN A 286 4.11 4.99 12.98
CA GLN A 286 4.92 5.78 13.91
C GLN A 286 6.01 4.89 14.49
N ALA A 287 7.25 5.43 14.54
CA ALA A 287 8.39 4.74 15.15
C ALA A 287 8.24 4.64 16.68
#